data_fd9f91d03d4c3c94031dd652c0dcc950
#
_entry.id   fd9f91d03d4c3c94031dd652c0dcc950
#
_cell.length_a   1.000
_cell.length_b   1.000
_cell.length_c   1.000
_cell.angle_alpha   90.00
_cell.angle_beta   90.00
_cell.angle_gamma   90.00
#
_symmetry.space_group_name_H-M   'P 1'
#
loop_
_entity.id
_entity.type
_entity.pdbx_description
1 polymer ?
#
loop_
_entity_poly.entity_id
_entity_poly.type
_entity_poly.pdbx_seq_one_letter_code
_entity_poly.pdbx_strand_id
1 'polypeptide(L)'
;MGEMADNDFFQKLNELQLDGYIELPKKKESNTCPLCNGAGGFWIFNKHSQDTWKPCKCYYEAMRKRKLEFADIPVKYKDDTFDTYRIEVYENKEPMRKLKELCKSYVEQFDSIDKGLYIYGFTKGSGKTKMACTIGNELMKRGHDVKFATMGTILDKIKSTYNKESDYTEDRLMDELKTVEVLIIDDLGMENASKWANDKVYEIINYRYNAKKKTIYTSNISLKDMDYDDRIVSRISGDTLPIGWSNESIRDIEKKENSDLLKKMYRESCGL
;
A
#
# COMPACT_ATOMS: atom_id res chain seq x y z
N MET A 1 27.62 -15.51 0.28
CA MET A 1 27.50 -14.29 -0.55
C MET A 1 27.23 -13.03 0.29
N GLY A 2 27.41 -13.03 1.60
CA GLY A 2 27.15 -11.90 2.51
C GLY A 2 28.39 -11.06 2.88
N GLU A 3 29.59 -11.61 2.80
CA GLU A 3 30.80 -10.92 3.28
C GLU A 3 31.43 -9.92 2.30
N MET A 4 31.14 -10.00 1.00
CA MET A 4 31.68 -9.04 0.01
C MET A 4 30.97 -7.68 0.02
N ALA A 5 29.70 -7.60 0.42
CA ALA A 5 28.94 -6.34 0.43
C ALA A 5 29.30 -5.43 1.62
N ASP A 6 29.76 -6.00 2.73
CA ASP A 6 30.08 -5.24 3.94
C ASP A 6 31.45 -4.53 3.81
N ASN A 7 32.38 -5.15 3.09
CA ASN A 7 33.73 -4.57 2.89
C ASN A 7 33.68 -3.36 1.93
N ASP A 8 32.79 -3.35 0.96
CA ASP A 8 32.62 -2.25 -0.01
C ASP A 8 32.01 -0.99 0.65
N PHE A 9 31.15 -1.16 1.66
CA PHE A 9 30.58 -0.06 2.42
C PHE A 9 31.63 0.64 3.29
N PHE A 10 32.45 -0.11 4.01
CA PHE A 10 33.54 0.45 4.82
C PHE A 10 34.70 1.02 3.98
N GLN A 11 34.97 0.43 2.80
CA GLN A 11 35.92 1.02 1.84
C GLN A 11 35.42 2.36 1.31
N LYS A 12 34.15 2.49 0.92
CA LYS A 12 33.55 3.77 0.49
C LYS A 12 33.51 4.83 1.59
N LEU A 13 33.36 4.43 2.86
CA LEU A 13 33.48 5.36 3.99
C LEU A 13 34.91 5.86 4.18
N ASN A 14 35.91 5.02 3.96
CA ASN A 14 37.31 5.38 4.03
C ASN A 14 37.77 6.22 2.82
N GLU A 15 37.20 6.02 1.64
CA GLU A 15 37.47 6.79 0.41
C GLU A 15 36.92 8.23 0.47
N LEU A 16 35.97 8.52 1.37
CA LEU A 16 35.41 9.86 1.55
C LEU A 16 36.35 10.85 2.27
N GLN A 17 37.64 10.51 2.48
CA GLN A 17 38.64 11.38 3.12
C GLN A 17 38.05 12.19 4.31
N LEU A 18 37.35 11.50 5.20
CA LEU A 18 36.77 12.13 6.37
C LEU A 18 37.87 12.42 7.35
N ASP A 19 38.20 13.70 7.55
CA ASP A 19 39.12 14.16 8.62
C ASP A 19 38.50 13.94 10.03
N GLY A 20 37.63 12.96 10.19
CA GLY A 20 36.90 12.62 11.39
C GLY A 20 36.97 11.13 11.73
N TYR A 21 36.38 10.75 12.85
CA TYR A 21 36.25 9.36 13.26
C TYR A 21 34.75 8.96 13.32
N ILE A 22 34.51 7.67 13.16
CA ILE A 22 33.16 7.07 13.28
C ILE A 22 33.11 6.36 14.62
N GLU A 23 32.16 6.75 15.47
CA GLU A 23 31.89 6.03 16.70
C GLU A 23 30.77 4.99 16.45
N LEU A 24 31.15 3.71 16.63
CA LEU A 24 30.18 2.61 16.60
C LEU A 24 29.51 2.48 17.97
N PRO A 25 28.19 2.48 18.06
CA PRO A 25 27.51 2.30 19.33
C PRO A 25 27.81 0.93 19.94
N LYS A 26 27.86 0.88 21.28
CA LYS A 26 28.11 -0.36 22.03
C LYS A 26 27.07 -1.43 21.69
N LYS A 27 27.52 -2.68 21.51
CA LYS A 27 26.68 -3.82 21.12
C LYS A 27 25.54 -4.03 22.13
N LYS A 28 24.30 -3.92 21.65
CA LYS A 28 23.08 -4.37 22.37
C LYS A 28 22.74 -5.77 21.87
N GLU A 29 22.33 -6.62 22.76
CA GLU A 29 21.92 -8.02 22.64
C GLU A 29 21.88 -8.76 21.27
N SER A 30 21.87 -10.08 21.29
CA SER A 30 22.22 -11.06 20.26
C SER A 30 21.41 -11.08 18.93
N ASN A 31 20.56 -10.09 18.66
CA ASN A 31 19.76 -10.01 17.40
C ASN A 31 19.82 -8.60 16.76
N THR A 32 20.92 -7.88 16.93
CA THR A 32 21.07 -6.51 16.46
C THR A 32 21.87 -6.46 15.16
N CYS A 33 21.62 -5.46 14.33
CA CYS A 33 22.36 -5.22 13.09
C CYS A 33 23.88 -5.19 13.37
N PRO A 34 24.70 -6.01 12.71
CA PRO A 34 26.14 -6.10 12.96
C PRO A 34 26.89 -4.80 12.59
N LEU A 35 26.31 -3.96 11.71
CA LEU A 35 26.94 -2.73 11.25
C LEU A 35 26.82 -1.59 12.29
N CYS A 36 25.66 -1.39 12.90
CA CYS A 36 25.40 -0.29 13.83
C CYS A 36 25.07 -0.74 15.26
N ASN A 37 25.26 -2.01 15.57
CA ASN A 37 24.95 -2.61 16.88
C ASN A 37 23.53 -2.26 17.39
N GLY A 38 22.55 -2.14 16.45
CA GLY A 38 21.16 -1.82 16.78
C GLY A 38 20.82 -0.34 16.99
N ALA A 39 21.77 0.58 16.84
CA ALA A 39 21.55 2.02 17.01
C ALA A 39 20.80 2.67 15.84
N GLY A 40 20.63 1.96 14.72
CA GLY A 40 19.97 2.48 13.53
C GLY A 40 20.83 3.40 12.66
N GLY A 41 22.02 3.82 13.13
CA GLY A 41 22.91 4.72 12.40
C GLY A 41 24.23 4.94 13.10
N PHE A 42 25.02 5.87 12.57
CA PHE A 42 26.35 6.21 13.04
C PHE A 42 26.47 7.73 13.15
N TRP A 43 27.20 8.20 14.15
CA TRP A 43 27.70 9.57 14.21
C TRP A 43 29.01 9.65 13.49
N ILE A 44 29.15 10.61 12.59
CA ILE A 44 30.41 10.98 11.93
C ILE A 44 30.83 12.29 12.56
N PHE A 45 31.93 12.22 13.32
CA PHE A 45 32.52 13.36 14.00
C PHE A 45 33.54 14.02 13.07
N ASN A 46 33.29 15.25 12.66
CA ASN A 46 34.13 15.99 11.75
C ASN A 46 34.94 17.03 12.51
N LYS A 47 36.25 17.09 12.27
CA LYS A 47 37.15 18.05 12.96
C LYS A 47 36.89 19.52 12.61
N HIS A 48 36.32 19.78 11.44
CA HIS A 48 36.17 21.15 10.90
C HIS A 48 34.71 21.49 10.48
N SER A 49 33.75 20.61 10.72
CA SER A 49 32.34 20.81 10.40
C SER A 49 31.44 20.21 11.50
N GLN A 50 30.11 20.43 11.37
CA GLN A 50 29.16 19.84 12.32
C GLN A 50 29.14 18.33 12.25
N ASP A 51 29.04 17.68 13.40
CA ASP A 51 28.84 16.24 13.51
C ASP A 51 27.57 15.83 12.79
N THR A 52 27.65 14.77 12.00
CA THR A 52 26.56 14.33 11.14
C THR A 52 26.13 12.91 11.49
N TRP A 53 24.84 12.72 11.72
CA TRP A 53 24.28 11.39 11.88
C TRP A 53 23.95 10.78 10.51
N LYS A 54 24.43 9.56 10.26
CA LYS A 54 24.15 8.78 9.04
C LYS A 54 23.33 7.56 9.38
N PRO A 55 22.12 7.37 8.76
CA PRO A 55 21.32 6.20 9.00
C PRO A 55 21.98 4.93 8.43
N CYS A 56 21.90 3.83 9.19
CA CYS A 56 22.34 2.51 8.76
C CYS A 56 21.29 1.87 7.82
N LYS A 57 21.70 0.90 7.02
CA LYS A 57 20.79 0.12 6.18
C LYS A 57 19.61 -0.47 6.97
N CYS A 58 19.87 -1.00 8.16
CA CYS A 58 18.84 -1.56 9.05
C CYS A 58 17.79 -0.53 9.50
N TYR A 59 18.14 0.75 9.56
CA TYR A 59 17.18 1.83 9.85
C TYR A 59 16.13 1.94 8.75
N TYR A 60 16.57 1.94 7.50
CA TYR A 60 15.65 1.97 6.37
C TYR A 60 14.81 0.69 6.26
N GLU A 61 15.40 -0.46 6.57
CA GLU A 61 14.66 -1.75 6.62
C GLU A 61 13.62 -1.75 7.74
N ALA A 62 13.95 -1.25 8.92
CA ALA A 62 12.99 -1.12 10.03
C ALA A 62 11.88 -0.11 9.72
N MET A 63 12.21 1.03 9.12
CA MET A 63 11.20 1.99 8.65
C MET A 63 10.29 1.38 7.60
N ARG A 64 10.86 0.67 6.62
CA ARG A 64 10.08 -0.03 5.59
C ARG A 64 9.14 -1.07 6.21
N LYS A 65 9.63 -1.85 7.18
CA LYS A 65 8.79 -2.83 7.90
C LYS A 65 7.65 -2.15 8.63
N ARG A 66 7.90 -1.04 9.35
CA ARG A 66 6.87 -0.25 10.02
C ARG A 66 5.84 0.32 9.05
N LYS A 67 6.29 0.85 7.89
CA LYS A 67 5.38 1.33 6.83
C LYS A 67 4.49 0.21 6.29
N LEU A 68 5.05 -0.99 6.06
CA LEU A 68 4.29 -2.15 5.61
C LEU A 68 3.27 -2.65 6.66
N GLU A 69 3.64 -2.60 7.95
CA GLU A 69 2.73 -2.94 9.05
C GLU A 69 1.62 -1.89 9.19
N PHE A 70 1.97 -0.61 9.10
CA PHE A 70 1.02 0.51 9.13
C PHE A 70 0.06 0.49 7.94
N ALA A 71 0.52 0.08 6.77
CA ALA A 71 -0.26 0.11 5.53
C ALA A 71 -1.49 -0.79 5.57
N ASP A 72 -1.55 -1.81 6.44
CA ASP A 72 -2.66 -2.79 6.53
C ASP A 72 -3.02 -3.47 5.19
N ILE A 73 -2.08 -3.51 4.24
CA ILE A 73 -2.30 -4.22 2.97
C ILE A 73 -2.49 -5.71 3.26
N PRO A 74 -3.54 -6.35 2.72
CA PRO A 74 -3.79 -7.77 2.95
C PRO A 74 -2.57 -8.63 2.61
N VAL A 75 -2.27 -9.62 3.45
CA VAL A 75 -1.06 -10.48 3.35
C VAL A 75 -0.88 -11.05 1.94
N LYS A 76 -1.98 -11.49 1.30
CA LYS A 76 -1.96 -12.05 -0.06
C LYS A 76 -1.48 -11.07 -1.15
N TYR A 77 -1.45 -9.76 -0.87
CA TYR A 77 -1.06 -8.72 -1.81
C TYR A 77 0.19 -7.94 -1.39
N LYS A 78 0.81 -8.29 -0.25
CA LYS A 78 1.97 -7.55 0.30
C LYS A 78 3.18 -7.51 -0.64
N ASP A 79 3.36 -8.56 -1.45
CA ASP A 79 4.48 -8.69 -2.36
C ASP A 79 4.11 -8.46 -3.83
N ASP A 80 2.86 -8.04 -4.08
CA ASP A 80 2.42 -7.75 -5.45
C ASP A 80 3.12 -6.51 -6.00
N THR A 81 3.61 -6.66 -7.23
CA THR A 81 4.27 -5.62 -8.02
C THR A 81 3.64 -5.56 -9.41
N PHE A 82 3.98 -4.54 -10.20
CA PHE A 82 3.57 -4.56 -11.60
C PHE A 82 4.12 -5.77 -12.35
N ASP A 83 5.31 -6.26 -12.02
CA ASP A 83 5.90 -7.43 -12.70
C ASP A 83 5.16 -8.74 -12.35
N THR A 84 4.69 -8.87 -11.11
CA THR A 84 3.90 -10.03 -10.67
C THR A 84 2.43 -9.96 -11.05
N TYR A 85 1.96 -8.83 -11.60
CA TYR A 85 0.59 -8.68 -12.05
C TYR A 85 0.36 -9.40 -13.39
N ARG A 86 -0.29 -10.56 -13.33
CA ARG A 86 -0.50 -11.48 -14.45
C ARG A 86 -1.60 -10.95 -15.39
N ILE A 87 -1.21 -10.52 -16.59
CA ILE A 87 -2.14 -10.12 -17.66
C ILE A 87 -2.66 -11.34 -18.42
N GLU A 88 -1.89 -12.41 -18.44
CA GLU A 88 -2.12 -13.64 -19.21
C GLU A 88 -3.40 -14.36 -18.80
N VAL A 89 -3.90 -14.09 -17.58
CA VAL A 89 -5.15 -14.66 -17.07
C VAL A 89 -6.41 -14.06 -17.68
N TYR A 90 -6.31 -12.89 -18.34
CA TYR A 90 -7.44 -12.25 -19.01
C TYR A 90 -7.57 -12.73 -20.45
N GLU A 91 -8.82 -12.90 -20.92
CA GLU A 91 -9.08 -13.17 -22.33
C GLU A 91 -8.69 -11.96 -23.18
N ASN A 92 -9.10 -10.75 -22.75
CA ASN A 92 -8.76 -9.50 -23.41
C ASN A 92 -7.48 -8.88 -22.83
N LYS A 93 -6.33 -9.40 -23.25
CA LYS A 93 -5.01 -9.03 -22.70
C LYS A 93 -4.59 -7.60 -23.04
N GLU A 94 -4.91 -7.11 -24.22
CA GLU A 94 -4.43 -5.82 -24.71
C GLU A 94 -5.01 -4.62 -23.92
N PRO A 95 -6.33 -4.55 -23.65
CA PRO A 95 -6.87 -3.54 -22.75
C PRO A 95 -6.24 -3.60 -21.35
N MET A 96 -6.04 -4.81 -20.82
CA MET A 96 -5.44 -4.98 -19.49
C MET A 96 -3.97 -4.57 -19.44
N ARG A 97 -3.22 -4.79 -20.53
CA ARG A 97 -1.84 -4.27 -20.66
C ARG A 97 -1.82 -2.76 -20.59
N LYS A 98 -2.71 -2.08 -21.34
CA LYS A 98 -2.82 -0.63 -21.33
C LYS A 98 -3.21 -0.09 -19.95
N LEU A 99 -4.15 -0.73 -19.26
CA LEU A 99 -4.55 -0.35 -17.90
C LEU A 99 -3.41 -0.51 -16.90
N LYS A 100 -2.64 -1.60 -17.00
CA LYS A 100 -1.44 -1.82 -16.18
C LYS A 100 -0.39 -0.74 -16.42
N GLU A 101 -0.09 -0.42 -17.68
CA GLU A 101 0.85 0.65 -18.02
C GLU A 101 0.36 2.03 -17.56
N LEU A 102 -0.95 2.31 -17.66
CA LEU A 102 -1.55 3.53 -17.11
C LEU A 102 -1.33 3.63 -15.60
N CYS A 103 -1.59 2.57 -14.85
CA CYS A 103 -1.36 2.52 -13.40
C CYS A 103 0.13 2.66 -13.04
N LYS A 104 1.03 2.08 -13.85
CA LYS A 104 2.48 2.24 -13.69
C LYS A 104 2.90 3.70 -13.93
N SER A 105 2.44 4.31 -15.01
CA SER A 105 2.69 5.73 -15.31
C SER A 105 2.14 6.65 -14.21
N TYR A 106 1.00 6.33 -13.62
CA TYR A 106 0.46 7.07 -12.48
C TYR A 106 1.43 7.04 -11.28
N VAL A 107 1.98 5.88 -10.95
CA VAL A 107 2.97 5.75 -9.88
C VAL A 107 4.26 6.51 -10.21
N GLU A 108 4.70 6.46 -11.45
CA GLU A 108 5.92 7.17 -11.90
C GLU A 108 5.78 8.69 -11.82
N GLN A 109 4.59 9.20 -12.07
CA GLN A 109 4.26 10.63 -12.09
C GLN A 109 3.50 11.08 -10.83
N PHE A 110 3.48 10.25 -9.78
CA PHE A 110 2.64 10.46 -8.60
C PHE A 110 2.79 11.84 -7.98
N ASP A 111 4.02 12.36 -7.86
CA ASP A 111 4.26 13.67 -7.24
C ASP A 111 3.76 14.85 -8.06
N SER A 112 3.62 14.67 -9.38
CA SER A 112 3.14 15.71 -10.31
C SER A 112 1.63 15.65 -10.58
N ILE A 113 0.94 14.59 -10.14
CA ILE A 113 -0.50 14.41 -10.34
C ILE A 113 -1.23 14.74 -9.02
N ASP A 114 -2.13 15.73 -9.03
CA ASP A 114 -2.92 16.14 -7.86
C ASP A 114 -4.17 15.29 -7.62
N LYS A 115 -4.37 14.21 -8.39
CA LYS A 115 -5.57 13.37 -8.33
C LYS A 115 -5.27 11.98 -7.82
N GLY A 116 -6.23 11.41 -7.07
CA GLY A 116 -6.29 9.99 -6.77
C GLY A 116 -6.83 9.16 -7.94
N LEU A 117 -7.19 7.91 -7.68
CA LEU A 117 -7.76 7.01 -8.67
C LEU A 117 -9.13 6.47 -8.22
N TYR A 118 -10.05 6.30 -9.17
CA TYR A 118 -11.29 5.57 -8.97
C TYR A 118 -11.32 4.37 -9.92
N ILE A 119 -10.92 3.20 -9.41
CA ILE A 119 -10.83 1.95 -10.19
C ILE A 119 -12.15 1.21 -10.04
N TYR A 120 -12.97 1.16 -11.09
CA TYR A 120 -14.29 0.56 -11.03
C TYR A 120 -14.52 -0.49 -12.12
N GLY A 121 -15.38 -1.46 -11.83
CA GLY A 121 -15.78 -2.49 -12.79
C GLY A 121 -16.78 -3.42 -12.15
N PHE A 122 -17.82 -3.77 -12.88
CA PHE A 122 -19.03 -4.43 -12.38
C PHE A 122 -18.80 -5.88 -11.92
N THR A 123 -17.72 -6.51 -12.38
CA THR A 123 -17.41 -7.91 -12.05
C THR A 123 -16.57 -8.00 -10.80
N LYS A 124 -17.05 -8.77 -9.82
CA LYS A 124 -16.30 -9.14 -8.61
C LYS A 124 -15.15 -10.08 -8.98
N GLY A 125 -13.99 -9.91 -8.32
CA GLY A 125 -12.84 -10.78 -8.58
C GLY A 125 -12.07 -10.44 -9.86
N SER A 126 -12.30 -9.30 -10.50
CA SER A 126 -11.62 -8.87 -11.73
C SER A 126 -10.22 -8.27 -11.51
N GLY A 127 -9.68 -8.27 -10.29
CA GLY A 127 -8.31 -7.81 -10.00
C GLY A 127 -8.17 -6.35 -9.57
N LYS A 128 -9.26 -5.59 -9.37
CA LYS A 128 -9.23 -4.17 -8.91
C LYS A 128 -8.44 -4.00 -7.61
N THR A 129 -8.82 -4.73 -6.57
CA THR A 129 -8.13 -4.71 -5.26
C THR A 129 -6.66 -5.05 -5.40
N LYS A 130 -6.33 -6.07 -6.19
CA LYS A 130 -4.93 -6.46 -6.46
C LYS A 130 -4.16 -5.31 -7.08
N MET A 131 -4.73 -4.62 -8.08
CA MET A 131 -4.07 -3.46 -8.71
C MET A 131 -3.92 -2.29 -7.74
N ALA A 132 -4.94 -1.97 -6.94
CA ALA A 132 -4.84 -0.91 -5.93
C ALA A 132 -3.73 -1.21 -4.90
N CYS A 133 -3.62 -2.47 -4.43
CA CYS A 133 -2.54 -2.90 -3.55
C CYS A 133 -1.16 -2.85 -4.25
N THR A 134 -1.08 -3.25 -5.52
CA THR A 134 0.14 -3.13 -6.34
C THR A 134 0.61 -1.68 -6.41
N ILE A 135 -0.28 -0.74 -6.72
CA ILE A 135 0.02 0.69 -6.72
C ILE A 135 0.52 1.14 -5.34
N GLY A 136 -0.18 0.74 -4.27
CA GLY A 136 0.22 1.06 -2.90
C GLY A 136 1.61 0.55 -2.55
N ASN A 137 1.93 -0.70 -2.90
CA ASN A 137 3.26 -1.29 -2.68
C ASN A 137 4.36 -0.51 -3.44
N GLU A 138 4.12 -0.12 -4.68
CA GLU A 138 5.09 0.63 -5.48
C GLU A 138 5.27 2.06 -4.94
N LEU A 139 4.21 2.70 -4.45
CA LEU A 139 4.29 4.01 -3.79
C LEU A 139 5.08 3.92 -2.48
N MET A 140 4.86 2.87 -1.66
CA MET A 140 5.66 2.64 -0.45
C MET A 140 7.15 2.42 -0.74
N LYS A 141 7.49 1.72 -1.82
CA LYS A 141 8.89 1.57 -2.26
C LYS A 141 9.54 2.92 -2.60
N ARG A 142 8.75 3.87 -3.07
CA ARG A 142 9.18 5.25 -3.38
C ARG A 142 9.21 6.17 -2.16
N GLY A 143 8.77 5.68 -1.00
CA GLY A 143 8.84 6.40 0.28
C GLY A 143 7.52 7.01 0.76
N HIS A 144 6.43 6.90 0.00
CA HIS A 144 5.12 7.41 0.39
C HIS A 144 4.50 6.61 1.52
N ASP A 145 3.70 7.26 2.36
CA ASP A 145 2.93 6.65 3.42
C ASP A 145 1.55 6.22 2.89
N VAL A 146 1.31 4.91 2.89
CA VAL A 146 0.09 4.30 2.35
C VAL A 146 -0.68 3.63 3.47
N LYS A 147 -2.00 3.76 3.45
CA LYS A 147 -2.94 3.00 4.30
C LYS A 147 -3.99 2.33 3.42
N PHE A 148 -4.25 1.05 3.68
CA PHE A 148 -5.32 0.29 3.03
C PHE A 148 -6.42 -0.03 4.03
N ALA A 149 -7.66 0.11 3.62
CA ALA A 149 -8.81 -0.41 4.36
C ALA A 149 -9.98 -0.65 3.40
N THR A 150 -10.84 -1.62 3.70
CA THR A 150 -12.15 -1.67 3.06
C THR A 150 -13.09 -0.69 3.74
N MET A 151 -14.07 -0.14 3.02
CA MET A 151 -15.03 0.78 3.64
C MET A 151 -15.80 0.11 4.78
N GLY A 152 -16.19 -1.16 4.62
CA GLY A 152 -16.83 -1.92 5.69
C GLY A 152 -15.95 -2.00 6.94
N THR A 153 -14.66 -2.34 6.79
CA THR A 153 -13.72 -2.42 7.92
C THR A 153 -13.53 -1.07 8.62
N ILE A 154 -13.51 0.04 7.87
CA ILE A 154 -13.44 1.39 8.46
C ILE A 154 -14.63 1.63 9.37
N LEU A 155 -15.85 1.41 8.85
CA LEU A 155 -17.09 1.63 9.60
C LEU A 155 -17.21 0.71 10.83
N ASP A 156 -16.79 -0.55 10.71
CA ASP A 156 -16.79 -1.50 11.83
C ASP A 156 -15.75 -1.12 12.90
N LYS A 157 -14.57 -0.68 12.50
CA LYS A 157 -13.55 -0.15 13.43
C LYS A 157 -14.08 1.09 14.16
N ILE A 158 -14.72 2.05 13.48
CA ILE A 158 -15.33 3.21 14.12
C ILE A 158 -16.38 2.78 15.14
N LYS A 159 -17.29 1.87 14.80
CA LYS A 159 -18.30 1.35 15.75
C LYS A 159 -17.65 0.69 16.96
N SER A 160 -16.55 -0.04 16.78
CA SER A 160 -15.86 -0.72 17.88
C SER A 160 -15.25 0.25 18.90
N THR A 161 -14.92 1.49 18.50
CA THR A 161 -14.40 2.52 19.41
C THR A 161 -15.43 3.02 20.41
N TYR A 162 -16.71 2.75 20.18
CA TYR A 162 -17.78 3.11 21.13
C TYR A 162 -17.83 2.22 22.37
N ASN A 163 -17.13 1.08 22.35
CA ASN A 163 -16.99 0.23 23.52
C ASN A 163 -15.90 0.80 24.44
N LYS A 164 -16.22 0.96 25.73
CA LYS A 164 -15.33 1.58 26.75
C LYS A 164 -14.00 0.85 26.99
N GLU A 165 -13.84 -0.38 26.50
CA GLU A 165 -12.61 -1.19 26.64
C GLU A 165 -11.64 -1.06 25.47
N SER A 166 -11.94 -0.20 24.50
CA SER A 166 -11.08 -0.02 23.33
C SER A 166 -9.92 0.91 23.65
N ASP A 167 -8.68 0.43 23.53
CA ASP A 167 -7.46 1.25 23.59
C ASP A 167 -7.32 2.23 22.43
N TYR A 168 -8.19 2.11 21.42
CA TYR A 168 -8.18 2.90 20.18
C TYR A 168 -9.41 3.79 20.14
N THR A 169 -9.19 5.11 20.12
CA THR A 169 -10.28 6.09 20.07
C THR A 169 -10.73 6.36 18.63
N GLU A 170 -12.00 6.77 18.47
CA GLU A 170 -12.53 7.19 17.17
C GLU A 170 -11.68 8.32 16.56
N ASP A 171 -11.35 9.32 17.36
CA ASP A 171 -10.55 10.48 16.91
C ASP A 171 -9.21 10.04 16.30
N ARG A 172 -8.51 9.11 16.96
CA ARG A 172 -7.23 8.59 16.48
C ARG A 172 -7.38 7.85 15.16
N LEU A 173 -8.41 7.01 15.03
CA LEU A 173 -8.70 6.29 13.77
C LEU A 173 -9.04 7.26 12.64
N MET A 174 -9.91 8.23 12.94
CA MET A 174 -10.33 9.24 11.97
C MET A 174 -9.16 10.11 11.54
N ASP A 175 -8.30 10.53 12.46
CA ASP A 175 -7.09 11.30 12.15
C ASP A 175 -6.13 10.50 11.26
N GLU A 176 -5.92 9.22 11.54
CA GLU A 176 -5.08 8.34 10.72
C GLU A 176 -5.59 8.24 9.28
N LEU A 177 -6.90 8.01 9.10
CA LEU A 177 -7.52 7.91 7.78
C LEU A 177 -7.55 9.24 7.02
N LYS A 178 -7.71 10.36 7.74
CA LYS A 178 -7.74 11.70 7.16
C LYS A 178 -6.35 12.17 6.74
N THR A 179 -5.33 11.91 7.57
CA THR A 179 -4.02 12.57 7.43
C THR A 179 -2.99 11.75 6.65
N VAL A 180 -3.14 10.43 6.54
CA VAL A 180 -2.22 9.61 5.74
C VAL A 180 -2.08 10.16 4.31
N GLU A 181 -0.88 10.12 3.76
CA GLU A 181 -0.60 10.67 2.44
C GLU A 181 -1.45 10.01 1.35
N VAL A 182 -1.45 8.68 1.30
CA VAL A 182 -2.24 7.90 0.35
C VAL A 182 -3.16 6.95 1.10
N LEU A 183 -4.46 7.07 0.89
CA LEU A 183 -5.45 6.15 1.42
C LEU A 183 -6.02 5.29 0.28
N ILE A 184 -5.98 3.98 0.45
CA ILE A 184 -6.67 3.02 -0.43
C ILE A 184 -7.95 2.60 0.27
N ILE A 185 -9.09 2.93 -0.33
CA ILE A 185 -10.41 2.50 0.13
C ILE A 185 -10.94 1.45 -0.84
N ASP A 186 -10.96 0.20 -0.39
CA ASP A 186 -11.40 -0.94 -1.20
C ASP A 186 -12.90 -1.22 -1.01
N ASP A 187 -13.54 -1.71 -2.08
CA ASP A 187 -14.95 -2.08 -2.14
C ASP A 187 -15.93 -0.94 -1.72
N LEU A 188 -15.64 0.30 -2.13
CA LEU A 188 -16.49 1.46 -1.87
C LEU A 188 -17.89 1.27 -2.51
N GLY A 189 -18.94 1.60 -1.74
CA GLY A 189 -20.33 1.53 -2.19
C GLY A 189 -20.94 0.14 -2.03
N MET A 190 -20.29 -0.76 -1.30
CA MET A 190 -20.81 -2.11 -1.00
C MET A 190 -21.43 -2.22 0.40
N GLU A 191 -21.25 -1.21 1.22
CA GLU A 191 -21.81 -1.11 2.58
C GLU A 191 -23.25 -0.61 2.56
N ASN A 192 -23.99 -0.91 3.63
CA ASN A 192 -25.34 -0.37 3.81
C ASN A 192 -25.27 1.15 4.02
N ALA A 193 -25.90 1.91 3.14
CA ALA A 193 -25.94 3.37 3.16
C ALA A 193 -26.83 3.92 4.30
N SER A 194 -26.46 3.66 5.55
CA SER A 194 -27.10 4.31 6.69
C SER A 194 -26.68 5.77 6.77
N LYS A 195 -27.54 6.64 7.35
CA LYS A 195 -27.19 8.06 7.57
C LYS A 195 -25.86 8.20 8.33
N TRP A 196 -25.67 7.40 9.38
CA TRP A 196 -24.43 7.39 10.15
C TRP A 196 -23.21 7.00 9.29
N ALA A 197 -23.33 5.99 8.45
CA ALA A 197 -22.25 5.58 7.54
C ALA A 197 -21.92 6.70 6.55
N ASN A 198 -22.93 7.30 5.93
CA ASN A 198 -22.75 8.45 5.04
C ASN A 198 -22.05 9.61 5.71
N ASP A 199 -22.42 9.95 6.96
CA ASP A 199 -21.79 11.03 7.72
C ASP A 199 -20.29 10.74 7.96
N LYS A 200 -19.91 9.50 8.31
CA LYS A 200 -18.51 9.11 8.53
C LYS A 200 -17.70 9.08 7.22
N VAL A 201 -18.27 8.52 6.16
CA VAL A 201 -17.67 8.52 4.82
C VAL A 201 -17.45 9.96 4.35
N TYR A 202 -18.46 10.81 4.48
CA TYR A 202 -18.36 12.23 4.13
C TYR A 202 -17.24 12.93 4.90
N GLU A 203 -17.13 12.71 6.20
CA GLU A 203 -16.13 13.33 7.06
C GLU A 203 -14.70 13.00 6.58
N ILE A 204 -14.41 11.73 6.28
CA ILE A 204 -13.10 11.29 5.76
C ILE A 204 -12.82 11.91 4.39
N ILE A 205 -13.75 11.75 3.45
CA ILE A 205 -13.57 12.18 2.07
C ILE A 205 -13.48 13.69 1.97
N ASN A 206 -14.32 14.43 2.70
CA ASN A 206 -14.31 15.89 2.71
C ASN A 206 -13.01 16.47 3.25
N TYR A 207 -12.48 15.89 4.34
CA TYR A 207 -11.19 16.32 4.87
C TYR A 207 -10.08 16.10 3.85
N ARG A 208 -10.01 14.89 3.26
CA ARG A 208 -8.96 14.53 2.30
C ARG A 208 -9.03 15.38 1.04
N TYR A 209 -10.24 15.62 0.52
CA TYR A 209 -10.48 16.53 -0.60
C TYR A 209 -9.93 17.95 -0.33
N ASN A 210 -10.29 18.54 0.82
CA ASN A 210 -9.85 19.89 1.19
C ASN A 210 -8.32 19.95 1.46
N ALA A 211 -7.75 18.89 2.02
CA ALA A 211 -6.32 18.78 2.30
C ALA A 211 -5.49 18.29 1.10
N LYS A 212 -6.11 18.08 -0.09
CA LYS A 212 -5.47 17.55 -1.30
C LYS A 212 -4.73 16.23 -1.07
N LYS A 213 -5.27 15.37 -0.21
CA LYS A 213 -4.73 14.03 0.08
C LYS A 213 -5.23 13.02 -0.94
N LYS A 214 -4.32 12.33 -1.63
CA LYS A 214 -4.69 11.39 -2.69
C LYS A 214 -5.35 10.14 -2.15
N THR A 215 -6.50 9.78 -2.72
CA THR A 215 -7.24 8.57 -2.36
C THR A 215 -7.42 7.68 -3.58
N ILE A 216 -7.14 6.39 -3.40
CA ILE A 216 -7.36 5.36 -4.42
C ILE A 216 -8.58 4.55 -3.98
N TYR A 217 -9.61 4.58 -4.79
CA TYR A 217 -10.82 3.82 -4.53
C TYR A 217 -10.89 2.62 -5.46
N THR A 218 -11.40 1.50 -4.95
CA THR A 218 -11.93 0.43 -5.80
C THR A 218 -13.43 0.29 -5.58
N SER A 219 -14.17 -0.04 -6.63
CA SER A 219 -15.62 -0.20 -6.54
C SER A 219 -16.14 -1.21 -7.58
N ASN A 220 -17.27 -1.83 -7.27
CA ASN A 220 -18.02 -2.67 -8.22
C ASN A 220 -19.10 -1.91 -8.96
N ILE A 221 -19.24 -0.60 -8.72
CA ILE A 221 -20.22 0.28 -9.36
C ILE A 221 -19.53 1.53 -9.91
N SER A 222 -20.18 2.20 -10.86
CA SER A 222 -19.69 3.50 -11.34
C SER A 222 -20.07 4.61 -10.37
N LEU A 223 -19.37 5.75 -10.43
CA LEU A 223 -19.72 6.92 -9.58
C LEU A 223 -21.16 7.40 -9.82
N LYS A 224 -21.70 7.19 -11.01
CA LYS A 224 -23.07 7.61 -11.37
C LYS A 224 -24.14 6.76 -10.70
N ASP A 225 -23.80 5.50 -10.42
CA ASP A 225 -24.73 4.50 -9.86
C ASP A 225 -24.54 4.34 -8.34
N MET A 226 -23.69 5.20 -7.73
CA MET A 226 -23.35 5.10 -6.31
C MET A 226 -24.45 5.70 -5.45
N ASP A 227 -24.91 4.93 -4.46
CA ASP A 227 -25.98 5.33 -3.52
C ASP A 227 -25.37 6.07 -2.29
N TYR A 228 -24.63 7.14 -2.57
CA TYR A 228 -24.14 8.07 -1.57
C TYR A 228 -24.74 9.46 -1.75
N ASP A 229 -24.65 10.28 -0.69
CA ASP A 229 -24.95 11.71 -0.79
C ASP A 229 -24.17 12.36 -1.94
N ASP A 230 -24.85 13.18 -2.74
CA ASP A 230 -24.26 13.87 -3.92
C ASP A 230 -22.97 14.62 -3.58
N ARG A 231 -22.84 15.10 -2.34
CA ARG A 231 -21.63 15.79 -1.84
C ARG A 231 -20.43 14.84 -1.79
N ILE A 232 -20.63 13.56 -1.46
CA ILE A 232 -19.59 12.54 -1.44
C ILE A 232 -19.16 12.22 -2.87
N VAL A 233 -20.14 11.90 -3.73
CA VAL A 233 -19.91 11.56 -5.13
C VAL A 233 -19.19 12.69 -5.87
N SER A 234 -19.61 13.93 -5.65
CA SER A 234 -19.01 15.12 -6.24
C SER A 234 -17.53 15.28 -5.86
N ARG A 235 -17.17 15.04 -4.59
CA ARG A 235 -15.77 15.13 -4.13
C ARG A 235 -14.91 14.02 -4.69
N ILE A 236 -15.40 12.78 -4.69
CA ILE A 236 -14.68 11.65 -5.29
C ILE A 236 -14.44 11.93 -6.78
N SER A 237 -15.49 12.32 -7.51
CA SER A 237 -15.39 12.65 -8.94
C SER A 237 -14.43 13.82 -9.21
N GLY A 238 -14.46 14.84 -8.35
CA GLY A 238 -13.60 16.02 -8.48
C GLY A 238 -12.12 15.73 -8.18
N ASP A 239 -11.82 14.69 -7.41
CA ASP A 239 -10.48 14.42 -6.88
C ASP A 239 -9.84 13.12 -7.39
N THR A 240 -10.48 12.42 -8.32
CA THR A 240 -9.96 11.17 -8.86
C THR A 240 -10.00 11.10 -10.38
N LEU A 241 -9.11 10.28 -10.93
CA LEU A 241 -9.13 9.85 -12.33
C LEU A 241 -9.89 8.52 -12.40
N PRO A 242 -11.01 8.43 -13.12
CA PRO A 242 -11.78 7.20 -13.23
C PRO A 242 -11.10 6.21 -14.19
N ILE A 243 -10.93 4.97 -13.73
CA ILE A 243 -10.38 3.86 -14.51
C ILE A 243 -11.41 2.74 -14.58
N GLY A 244 -12.00 2.54 -15.74
CA GLY A 244 -12.87 1.38 -16.01
C GLY A 244 -12.02 0.11 -16.08
N TRP A 245 -12.36 -0.89 -15.25
CA TRP A 245 -11.64 -2.14 -15.14
C TRP A 245 -12.31 -3.27 -15.92
N SER A 246 -11.58 -4.39 -16.11
CA SER A 246 -12.11 -5.56 -16.79
C SER A 246 -13.40 -6.10 -16.16
N ASN A 247 -14.30 -6.62 -17.00
CA ASN A 247 -15.47 -7.37 -16.58
C ASN A 247 -15.22 -8.89 -16.50
N GLU A 248 -13.98 -9.34 -16.60
CA GLU A 248 -13.61 -10.75 -16.46
C GLU A 248 -13.27 -11.07 -15.00
N SER A 249 -13.77 -12.20 -14.49
CA SER A 249 -13.46 -12.67 -13.13
C SER A 249 -12.20 -13.55 -13.13
N ILE A 250 -11.09 -13.01 -12.67
CA ILE A 250 -9.85 -13.80 -12.46
C ILE A 250 -10.07 -14.87 -11.40
N ARG A 251 -10.85 -14.56 -10.37
CA ARG A 251 -11.14 -15.51 -9.28
C ARG A 251 -11.83 -16.78 -9.79
N ASP A 252 -12.67 -16.68 -10.79
CA ASP A 252 -13.34 -17.84 -11.39
C ASP A 252 -12.39 -18.64 -12.29
N ILE A 253 -11.45 -17.96 -12.95
CA ILE A 253 -10.37 -18.61 -13.72
C ILE A 253 -9.44 -19.38 -12.78
N GLU A 254 -8.96 -18.76 -11.72
CA GLU A 254 -8.12 -19.41 -10.69
C GLU A 254 -8.83 -20.60 -10.04
N LYS A 255 -10.14 -20.48 -9.78
CA LYS A 255 -10.96 -21.56 -9.25
C LYS A 255 -11.04 -22.75 -10.20
N LYS A 256 -11.13 -22.49 -11.50
CA LYS A 256 -11.12 -23.53 -12.54
C LYS A 256 -9.74 -24.20 -12.62
N GLU A 257 -8.65 -23.43 -12.67
CA GLU A 257 -7.28 -23.95 -12.64
C GLU A 257 -7.04 -24.86 -11.43
N ASN A 258 -7.47 -24.44 -10.22
CA ASN A 258 -7.36 -25.23 -9.01
C ASN A 258 -8.18 -26.55 -9.07
N SER A 259 -9.38 -26.51 -9.67
CA SER A 259 -10.17 -27.71 -9.88
C SER A 259 -9.51 -28.70 -10.83
N ASP A 260 -8.90 -28.22 -11.91
CA ASP A 260 -8.20 -29.06 -12.87
C ASP A 260 -6.90 -29.64 -12.30
N LEU A 261 -6.18 -28.84 -11.48
CA LEU A 261 -5.01 -29.32 -10.73
C LEU A 261 -5.42 -30.45 -9.78
N LEU A 262 -6.50 -30.29 -9.02
CA LEU A 262 -7.00 -31.32 -8.12
C LEU A 262 -7.35 -32.62 -8.83
N LYS A 263 -8.02 -32.52 -10.00
CA LYS A 263 -8.34 -33.68 -10.85
C LYS A 263 -7.07 -34.38 -11.35
N LYS A 264 -6.04 -33.61 -11.72
CA LYS A 264 -4.75 -34.15 -12.15
C LYS A 264 -4.08 -34.92 -11.00
N MET A 265 -3.98 -34.29 -9.80
CA MET A 265 -3.42 -34.95 -8.60
C MET A 265 -4.17 -36.23 -8.26
N TYR A 266 -5.51 -36.25 -8.36
CA TYR A 266 -6.31 -37.44 -8.09
C TYR A 266 -6.00 -38.56 -9.10
N ARG A 267 -5.90 -38.28 -10.38
CA ARG A 267 -5.53 -39.28 -11.42
C ARG A 267 -4.14 -39.86 -11.16
N GLU A 268 -3.15 -39.02 -10.89
CA GLU A 268 -1.79 -39.45 -10.56
C GLU A 268 -1.74 -40.33 -9.30
N SER A 269 -2.54 -40.02 -8.26
CA SER A 269 -2.60 -40.82 -7.02
C SER A 269 -3.32 -42.15 -7.18
N CYS A 270 -4.26 -42.24 -8.12
CA CYS A 270 -5.03 -43.47 -8.40
C CYS A 270 -4.43 -44.34 -9.54
N GLY A 271 -3.31 -43.92 -10.16
CA GLY A 271 -2.67 -44.64 -11.24
C GLY A 271 -3.50 -44.68 -12.54
N LEU A 272 -4.37 -43.67 -12.76
CA LEU A 272 -5.27 -43.53 -13.89
C LEU A 272 -4.72 -42.55 -14.94
#